data_b2816265533c440d19e30b028259c83d
#
_entry.id   b2816265533c440d19e30b028259c83d
#
_cell.length_a   1.000
_cell.length_b   1.000
_cell.length_c   1.000
_cell.angle_alpha   90.00
_cell.angle_beta   90.00
_cell.angle_gamma   90.00
#
_symmetry.space_group_name_H-M   'P 1'
#
loop_
_entity.id
_entity.type
_entity.pdbx_description
1 polymer ?
#
loop_
_entity_poly.entity_id
_entity_poly.type
_entity_poly.pdbx_seq_one_letter_code
_entity_poly.pdbx_strand_id
1 'polypeptide(L)'
;MEDGAIIHVDYDLYSGETVDLIETTREDIAKEHEMHQEGRNYSPMVCVVGTGNLIAGFEAALKDAKVGKEVEVEIAPADAYGEKDPAQVETISIDKLRRSVQDPNSLYLGAPVTIGGRQGYLSYLAAGRARIDYNHPMAGKTLKYVFTVIKEVKNKEDKVMGLLESNTGHSGFDVSFKGDDLSIVLPQAMLFDTNAAMLKFRLVTLIRDAVECGKVSFVEVHEPRVIPDLENDSDDEDLSKLSVAELKDRLKAKGLPVGGKKADLIARLQDGEEE
;
A
#
# COMPACT_ATOMS: atom_id res chain seq x y z
N MET A 1 9.07 23.11 12.99
CA MET A 1 9.71 21.78 13.14
C MET A 1 11.15 21.87 12.71
N GLU A 2 12.05 21.11 13.33
CA GLU A 2 13.47 21.08 12.96
C GLU A 2 13.69 20.14 11.76
N ASP A 3 14.75 20.39 11.00
CA ASP A 3 15.14 19.47 9.92
C ASP A 3 15.51 18.09 10.51
N GLY A 4 15.06 17.02 9.89
CA GLY A 4 15.18 15.65 10.39
C GLY A 4 14.09 15.24 11.38
N ALA A 5 13.16 16.14 11.76
CA ALA A 5 12.02 15.76 12.57
C ALA A 5 11.08 14.82 11.80
N ILE A 6 10.68 13.71 12.42
CA ILE A 6 9.68 12.81 11.88
C ILE A 6 8.34 13.16 12.49
N ILE A 7 7.36 13.41 11.62
CA ILE A 7 6.03 13.87 12.00
C ILE A 7 4.96 13.03 11.34
N HIS A 8 3.82 12.94 12.01
CA HIS A 8 2.56 12.48 11.42
C HIS A 8 1.71 13.70 11.12
N VAL A 9 1.28 13.84 9.86
CA VAL A 9 0.50 14.99 9.41
C VAL A 9 -0.76 14.53 8.67
N ASP A 10 -1.90 15.06 9.09
CA ASP A 10 -3.13 15.00 8.29
C ASP A 10 -3.17 16.23 7.40
N TYR A 11 -3.55 16.00 6.14
CA TYR A 11 -3.70 17.10 5.19
C TYR A 11 -4.84 16.87 4.21
N ASP A 12 -5.34 17.98 3.69
CA ASP A 12 -6.21 18.05 2.53
C ASP A 12 -5.56 18.98 1.52
N LEU A 13 -5.43 18.49 0.30
CA LEU A 13 -4.87 19.22 -0.82
C LEU A 13 -5.99 19.63 -1.76
N TYR A 14 -6.10 20.92 -2.01
CA TYR A 14 -7.06 21.50 -2.94
C TYR A 14 -6.37 22.18 -4.11
N SER A 15 -7.08 22.27 -5.24
CA SER A 15 -6.73 23.20 -6.30
C SER A 15 -6.96 24.65 -5.83
N GLY A 16 -5.96 25.51 -5.91
CA GLY A 16 -6.10 26.91 -5.51
C GLY A 16 -7.07 27.71 -6.39
N GLU A 17 -7.31 27.24 -7.63
CA GLU A 17 -8.19 27.95 -8.58
C GLU A 17 -9.67 27.56 -8.43
N THR A 18 -9.95 26.26 -8.28
CA THR A 18 -11.32 25.72 -8.26
C THR A 18 -11.78 25.28 -6.88
N VAL A 19 -10.87 25.25 -5.90
CA VAL A 19 -11.10 24.74 -4.53
C VAL A 19 -11.57 23.28 -4.53
N ASP A 20 -11.32 22.54 -5.62
CA ASP A 20 -11.63 21.11 -5.69
C ASP A 20 -10.59 20.33 -4.88
N LEU A 21 -11.06 19.36 -4.09
CA LEU A 21 -10.19 18.45 -3.38
C LEU A 21 -9.43 17.58 -4.39
N ILE A 22 -8.10 17.53 -4.25
CA ILE A 22 -7.21 16.72 -5.08
C ILE A 22 -6.82 15.44 -4.33
N GLU A 23 -6.47 15.58 -3.05
CA GLU A 23 -6.02 14.49 -2.21
C GLU A 23 -6.29 14.78 -0.73
N THR A 24 -6.53 13.74 0.07
CA THR A 24 -6.66 13.85 1.52
C THR A 24 -6.17 12.59 2.21
N THR A 25 -5.65 12.75 3.43
CA THR A 25 -5.37 11.66 4.37
C THR A 25 -6.58 11.30 5.24
N ARG A 26 -7.64 12.10 5.21
CA ARG A 26 -8.82 12.00 6.07
C ARG A 26 -9.98 11.31 5.33
N GLU A 27 -10.52 10.25 5.90
CA GLU A 27 -11.61 9.47 5.30
C GLU A 27 -12.94 10.24 5.25
N ASP A 28 -13.22 11.02 6.28
CA ASP A 28 -14.42 11.86 6.36
C ASP A 28 -14.45 12.91 5.25
N ILE A 29 -13.34 13.60 5.02
CA ILE A 29 -13.19 14.59 3.95
C ILE A 29 -13.27 13.92 2.58
N ALA A 30 -12.66 12.74 2.41
CA ALA A 30 -12.78 11.99 1.17
C ALA A 30 -14.23 11.60 0.85
N LYS A 31 -15.03 11.24 1.86
CA LYS A 31 -16.45 10.93 1.70
C LYS A 31 -17.28 12.17 1.38
N GLU A 32 -17.02 13.30 2.05
CA GLU A 32 -17.70 14.57 1.81
C GLU A 32 -17.53 15.06 0.37
N HIS A 33 -16.34 14.86 -0.19
CA HIS A 33 -16.00 15.26 -1.57
C HIS A 33 -16.21 14.15 -2.61
N GLU A 34 -16.87 13.06 -2.28
CA GLU A 34 -17.13 11.92 -3.18
C GLU A 34 -15.85 11.27 -3.79
N MET A 35 -14.73 11.41 -3.09
CA MET A 35 -13.41 10.87 -3.50
C MET A 35 -13.00 9.63 -2.69
N HIS A 36 -13.91 9.10 -1.86
CA HIS A 36 -13.62 7.91 -1.06
C HIS A 36 -13.38 6.68 -1.95
N GLN A 37 -12.31 5.95 -1.67
CA GLN A 37 -11.95 4.71 -2.35
C GLN A 37 -12.01 3.55 -1.36
N GLU A 38 -12.79 2.52 -1.68
CA GLU A 38 -12.84 1.29 -0.89
C GLU A 38 -11.47 0.60 -0.87
N GLY A 39 -11.01 0.19 0.31
CA GLY A 39 -9.72 -0.46 0.49
C GLY A 39 -8.51 0.48 0.61
N ARG A 40 -8.67 1.79 0.38
CA ARG A 40 -7.64 2.77 0.70
C ARG A 40 -7.57 2.98 2.22
N ASN A 41 -6.36 2.88 2.78
CA ASN A 41 -6.13 3.21 4.18
C ASN A 41 -5.95 4.73 4.32
N TYR A 42 -6.90 5.38 4.99
CA TYR A 42 -6.83 6.80 5.34
C TYR A 42 -6.15 6.94 6.70
N SER A 43 -4.94 7.43 6.72
CA SER A 43 -4.14 7.62 7.93
C SER A 43 -3.20 8.81 7.75
N PRO A 44 -2.78 9.46 8.85
CA PRO A 44 -1.83 10.55 8.79
C PRO A 44 -0.56 10.15 8.04
N MET A 45 -0.13 11.00 7.12
CA MET A 45 1.12 10.81 6.39
C MET A 45 2.31 10.92 7.34
N VAL A 46 3.22 9.96 7.28
CA VAL A 46 4.49 10.02 8.00
C VAL A 46 5.55 10.63 7.09
N CYS A 47 6.17 11.71 7.51
CA CYS A 47 7.22 12.34 6.72
C CYS A 47 8.36 12.88 7.59
N VAL A 48 9.51 13.07 6.95
CA VAL A 48 10.72 13.66 7.56
C VAL A 48 10.87 15.07 7.02
N VAL A 49 10.88 16.05 7.90
CA VAL A 49 11.01 17.47 7.56
C VAL A 49 12.42 17.76 7.06
N GLY A 50 12.57 18.53 6.00
CA GLY A 50 13.88 18.98 5.50
C GLY A 50 14.61 17.99 4.59
N THR A 51 13.94 16.91 4.13
CA THR A 51 14.55 15.91 3.24
C THR A 51 14.40 16.21 1.75
N GLY A 52 13.59 17.21 1.38
CA GLY A 52 13.30 17.52 -0.02
C GLY A 52 12.40 16.49 -0.73
N ASN A 53 11.77 15.58 0.03
CA ASN A 53 10.83 14.60 -0.52
C ASN A 53 9.42 15.18 -0.73
N LEU A 54 9.14 16.33 -0.14
CA LEU A 54 7.90 17.07 -0.28
C LEU A 54 8.10 18.29 -1.18
N ILE A 55 7.02 18.87 -1.69
CA ILE A 55 7.10 20.13 -2.42
C ILE A 55 7.60 21.25 -1.50
N ALA A 56 8.45 22.12 -2.04
CA ALA A 56 9.21 23.10 -1.25
C ALA A 56 8.32 23.99 -0.38
N GLY A 57 7.20 24.47 -0.91
CA GLY A 57 6.27 25.32 -0.17
C GLY A 57 5.59 24.59 0.99
N PHE A 58 5.24 23.30 0.84
CA PHE A 58 4.66 22.51 1.91
C PHE A 58 5.70 22.23 3.01
N GLU A 59 6.92 21.88 2.61
CA GLU A 59 8.01 21.63 3.56
C GLU A 59 8.36 22.88 4.39
N ALA A 60 8.36 24.07 3.78
CA ALA A 60 8.53 25.34 4.47
C ALA A 60 7.39 25.58 5.50
N ALA A 61 6.13 25.31 5.10
CA ALA A 61 4.99 25.45 6.00
C ALA A 61 5.06 24.47 7.20
N LEU A 62 5.54 23.25 6.98
CA LEU A 62 5.74 22.26 8.05
C LEU A 62 6.80 22.72 9.07
N LYS A 63 7.87 23.40 8.64
CA LYS A 63 8.90 23.93 9.56
C LYS A 63 8.31 24.93 10.55
N ASP A 64 7.36 25.76 10.10
CA ASP A 64 6.72 26.78 10.93
C ASP A 64 5.52 26.26 11.73
N ALA A 65 5.03 25.06 11.41
CA ALA A 65 3.85 24.47 12.02
C ALA A 65 4.09 24.06 13.50
N LYS A 66 3.01 24.00 14.27
CA LYS A 66 2.98 23.50 15.65
C LYS A 66 2.05 22.30 15.76
N VAL A 67 2.44 21.30 16.54
CA VAL A 67 1.64 20.12 16.81
C VAL A 67 0.24 20.52 17.31
N GLY A 68 -0.79 19.91 16.74
CA GLY A 68 -2.21 20.09 17.09
C GLY A 68 -2.83 21.40 16.59
N LYS A 69 -2.12 22.19 15.78
CA LYS A 69 -2.69 23.39 15.16
C LYS A 69 -2.89 23.16 13.68
N GLU A 70 -4.11 23.48 13.21
CA GLU A 70 -4.41 23.52 11.79
C GLU A 70 -3.74 24.71 11.14
N VAL A 71 -3.15 24.50 9.98
CA VAL A 71 -2.47 25.49 9.15
C VAL A 71 -3.04 25.40 7.75
N GLU A 72 -3.36 26.55 7.19
CA GLU A 72 -3.75 26.72 5.80
C GLU A 72 -2.63 27.47 5.06
N VAL A 73 -2.20 26.94 3.91
CA VAL A 73 -1.16 27.56 3.10
C VAL A 73 -1.47 27.44 1.61
N GLU A 74 -1.31 28.53 0.89
CA GLU A 74 -1.32 28.54 -0.58
C GLU A 74 0.12 28.49 -1.10
N ILE A 75 0.36 27.58 -2.04
CA ILE A 75 1.68 27.31 -2.61
C ILE A 75 1.63 27.62 -4.09
N ALA A 76 2.44 28.59 -4.50
CA ALA A 76 2.58 28.97 -5.91
C ALA A 76 3.22 27.85 -6.73
N PRO A 77 2.98 27.77 -8.04
CA PRO A 77 3.55 26.73 -8.89
C PRO A 77 5.07 26.58 -8.76
N ALA A 78 5.81 27.68 -8.60
CA ALA A 78 7.27 27.66 -8.48
C ALA A 78 7.76 26.87 -7.23
N ASP A 79 7.00 26.91 -6.13
CA ASP A 79 7.31 26.22 -4.89
C ASP A 79 6.57 24.86 -4.76
N ALA A 80 5.87 24.46 -5.83
CA ALA A 80 5.13 23.20 -5.94
C ALA A 80 5.71 22.32 -7.06
N TYR A 81 4.97 22.12 -8.13
CA TYR A 81 5.36 21.27 -9.26
C TYR A 81 5.94 22.04 -10.46
N GLY A 82 6.30 23.29 -10.24
CA GLY A 82 6.85 24.17 -11.28
C GLY A 82 5.78 24.76 -12.22
N GLU A 83 6.21 25.70 -13.03
CA GLU A 83 5.39 26.27 -14.09
C GLU A 83 5.24 25.26 -15.25
N LYS A 84 4.18 25.43 -16.06
CA LYS A 84 4.05 24.65 -17.29
C LYS A 84 5.14 25.02 -18.29
N ASP A 85 5.91 24.05 -18.73
CA ASP A 85 6.89 24.20 -19.78
C ASP A 85 6.26 23.90 -21.14
N PRO A 86 6.11 24.88 -22.04
CA PRO A 86 5.60 24.68 -23.39
C PRO A 86 6.44 23.68 -24.22
N ALA A 87 7.74 23.55 -23.92
CA ALA A 87 8.62 22.60 -24.59
C ALA A 87 8.27 21.13 -24.24
N GLN A 88 7.56 20.90 -23.15
CA GLN A 88 7.04 19.59 -22.77
C GLN A 88 5.70 19.24 -23.46
N VAL A 89 5.22 20.07 -24.40
CA VAL A 89 4.00 19.81 -25.16
C VAL A 89 4.36 19.43 -26.59
N GLU A 90 4.14 18.18 -26.98
CA GLU A 90 4.41 17.66 -28.31
C GLU A 90 3.12 17.61 -29.14
N THR A 91 3.18 18.10 -30.40
CA THR A 91 2.09 17.94 -31.36
C THR A 91 2.45 16.85 -32.37
N ILE A 92 1.61 15.81 -32.45
CA ILE A 92 1.77 14.67 -33.35
C ILE A 92 0.54 14.48 -34.22
N SER A 93 0.66 13.68 -35.30
CA SER A 93 -0.51 13.28 -36.08
C SER A 93 -1.34 12.25 -35.30
N ILE A 94 -2.66 12.24 -35.53
CA ILE A 94 -3.57 11.24 -34.93
C ILE A 94 -3.14 9.82 -35.33
N ASP A 95 -2.62 9.62 -36.53
CA ASP A 95 -2.17 8.30 -36.99
C ASP A 95 -0.92 7.81 -36.22
N LYS A 96 -0.01 8.72 -35.84
CA LYS A 96 1.13 8.40 -34.97
C LYS A 96 0.63 8.02 -33.56
N LEU A 97 -0.30 8.79 -33.00
CA LEU A 97 -0.89 8.52 -31.71
C LEU A 97 -1.57 7.13 -31.68
N ARG A 98 -2.45 6.85 -32.65
CA ARG A 98 -3.18 5.58 -32.75
C ARG A 98 -2.28 4.35 -32.82
N ARG A 99 -1.11 4.49 -33.47
CA ARG A 99 -0.11 3.40 -33.55
C ARG A 99 0.70 3.22 -32.25
N SER A 100 0.72 4.22 -31.40
CA SER A 100 1.52 4.22 -30.16
C SER A 100 0.72 3.77 -28.94
N VAL A 101 -0.61 3.72 -29.01
CA VAL A 101 -1.48 3.31 -27.91
C VAL A 101 -2.07 1.92 -28.16
N GLN A 102 -2.33 1.19 -27.07
CA GLN A 102 -2.89 -0.17 -27.16
C GLN A 102 -4.35 -0.19 -27.63
N ASP A 103 -5.15 0.78 -27.15
CA ASP A 103 -6.56 0.92 -27.57
C ASP A 103 -6.82 2.35 -28.09
N PRO A 104 -6.84 2.53 -29.42
CA PRO A 104 -7.12 3.82 -30.02
C PRO A 104 -8.54 4.35 -29.80
N ASN A 105 -9.50 3.49 -29.39
CA ASN A 105 -10.88 3.88 -29.15
C ASN A 105 -11.12 4.43 -27.74
N SER A 106 -10.20 4.21 -26.82
CA SER A 106 -10.25 4.73 -25.43
C SER A 106 -9.65 6.13 -25.29
N LEU A 107 -9.29 6.80 -26.38
CA LEU A 107 -8.70 8.13 -26.37
C LEU A 107 -9.73 9.21 -26.07
N TYR A 108 -9.54 9.94 -24.98
CA TYR A 108 -10.31 11.13 -24.62
C TYR A 108 -9.37 12.23 -24.11
N LEU A 109 -9.83 13.47 -24.06
CA LEU A 109 -9.04 14.58 -23.53
C LEU A 109 -8.75 14.33 -22.03
N GLY A 110 -7.47 14.39 -21.64
CA GLY A 110 -7.00 14.03 -20.30
C GLY A 110 -6.55 12.58 -20.18
N ALA A 111 -6.77 11.72 -21.19
CA ALA A 111 -6.31 10.32 -21.15
C ALA A 111 -4.78 10.25 -21.00
N PRO A 112 -4.26 9.37 -20.13
CA PRO A 112 -2.82 9.09 -20.06
C PRO A 112 -2.38 8.34 -21.33
N VAL A 113 -1.27 8.75 -21.90
CA VAL A 113 -0.68 8.13 -23.09
C VAL A 113 0.82 7.98 -22.92
N THR A 114 1.37 6.87 -23.45
CA THR A 114 2.82 6.65 -23.44
C THR A 114 3.33 6.63 -24.86
N ILE A 115 4.23 7.57 -25.19
CA ILE A 115 4.81 7.69 -26.52
C ILE A 115 6.31 7.69 -26.43
N GLY A 116 6.96 6.73 -27.11
CA GLY A 116 8.39 6.58 -27.08
C GLY A 116 8.99 6.36 -25.67
N GLY A 117 8.23 5.72 -24.79
CA GLY A 117 8.62 5.47 -23.40
C GLY A 117 8.37 6.65 -22.45
N ARG A 118 7.86 7.79 -22.96
CA ARG A 118 7.49 8.95 -22.13
C ARG A 118 5.99 8.94 -21.88
N GLN A 119 5.59 9.07 -20.62
CA GLN A 119 4.19 9.20 -20.21
C GLN A 119 3.77 10.67 -20.23
N GLY A 120 2.60 10.94 -20.79
CA GLY A 120 1.99 12.25 -20.84
C GLY A 120 0.48 12.15 -20.90
N TYR A 121 -0.20 13.29 -21.06
CA TYR A 121 -1.66 13.39 -21.13
C TYR A 121 -2.11 13.99 -22.45
N LEU A 122 -3.19 13.45 -23.02
CA LEU A 122 -3.78 13.96 -24.26
C LEU A 122 -4.51 15.28 -23.98
N SER A 123 -3.89 16.41 -24.36
CA SER A 123 -4.44 17.75 -24.09
C SER A 123 -5.26 18.33 -25.23
N TYR A 124 -5.14 17.77 -26.45
CA TYR A 124 -5.90 18.19 -27.63
C TYR A 124 -6.02 17.03 -28.62
N LEU A 125 -7.20 16.89 -29.24
CA LEU A 125 -7.47 15.88 -30.26
C LEU A 125 -8.48 16.42 -31.26
N ALA A 126 -8.01 17.04 -32.34
CA ALA A 126 -8.86 17.50 -33.46
C ALA A 126 -8.04 17.77 -34.72
N ALA A 127 -8.72 17.92 -35.85
CA ALA A 127 -8.16 18.33 -37.15
C ALA A 127 -6.93 17.50 -37.58
N GLY A 128 -6.96 16.16 -37.34
CA GLY A 128 -5.84 15.29 -37.70
C GLY A 128 -4.61 15.39 -36.80
N ARG A 129 -4.67 16.16 -35.72
CA ARG A 129 -3.57 16.40 -34.78
C ARG A 129 -3.96 16.07 -33.35
N ALA A 130 -2.97 15.63 -32.57
CA ALA A 130 -3.06 15.43 -31.14
C ALA A 130 -1.93 16.20 -30.46
N ARG A 131 -2.20 16.79 -29.29
CA ARG A 131 -1.17 17.35 -28.40
C ARG A 131 -1.06 16.48 -27.18
N ILE A 132 0.17 16.12 -26.85
CA ILE A 132 0.52 15.37 -25.65
C ILE A 132 1.27 16.32 -24.72
N ASP A 133 0.77 16.49 -23.53
CA ASP A 133 1.37 17.30 -22.47
C ASP A 133 2.13 16.37 -21.53
N TYR A 134 3.45 16.50 -21.49
CA TYR A 134 4.35 15.72 -20.62
C TYR A 134 4.69 16.45 -19.32
N ASN A 135 4.12 17.64 -19.09
CA ASN A 135 4.24 18.31 -17.80
C ASN A 135 3.59 17.47 -16.68
N HIS A 136 4.04 17.71 -15.45
CA HIS A 136 3.33 17.16 -14.29
C HIS A 136 1.87 17.66 -14.29
N PRO A 137 0.87 16.81 -13.94
CA PRO A 137 -0.55 17.21 -13.96
C PRO A 137 -0.89 18.45 -13.12
N MET A 138 -0.07 18.70 -12.09
CA MET A 138 -0.20 19.87 -11.20
C MET A 138 0.72 21.03 -11.58
N ALA A 139 1.55 20.92 -12.63
CA ALA A 139 2.39 22.03 -13.08
C ALA A 139 1.54 23.25 -13.50
N GLY A 140 1.98 24.44 -13.11
CA GLY A 140 1.30 25.71 -13.37
C GLY A 140 0.06 25.96 -12.50
N LYS A 141 -0.23 25.08 -11.54
CA LYS A 141 -1.37 25.24 -10.61
C LYS A 141 -0.90 25.74 -9.26
N THR A 142 -1.59 26.73 -8.71
CA THR A 142 -1.51 27.05 -7.29
C THR A 142 -2.17 25.93 -6.48
N LEU A 143 -1.55 25.50 -5.41
CA LEU A 143 -2.05 24.46 -4.52
C LEU A 143 -2.39 25.07 -3.17
N LYS A 144 -3.47 24.57 -2.56
CA LYS A 144 -3.88 24.96 -1.20
C LYS A 144 -3.85 23.72 -0.32
N TYR A 145 -3.01 23.76 0.71
CA TYR A 145 -2.97 22.74 1.76
C TYR A 145 -3.67 23.24 3.02
N VAL A 146 -4.53 22.41 3.56
CA VAL A 146 -5.04 22.52 4.93
C VAL A 146 -4.49 21.32 5.68
N PHE A 147 -3.67 21.53 6.71
CA PHE A 147 -3.00 20.42 7.37
C PHE A 147 -2.86 20.62 8.88
N THR A 148 -2.74 19.51 9.59
CA THR A 148 -2.48 19.48 11.02
C THR A 148 -1.37 18.49 11.33
N VAL A 149 -0.31 18.94 11.98
CA VAL A 149 0.71 18.04 12.53
C VAL A 149 0.12 17.34 13.77
N ILE A 150 -0.17 16.06 13.66
CA ILE A 150 -0.80 15.26 14.72
C ILE A 150 0.18 14.99 15.86
N LYS A 151 1.39 14.58 15.50
CA LYS A 151 2.46 14.32 16.48
C LYS A 151 3.83 14.46 15.84
N GLU A 152 4.81 14.80 16.67
CA GLU A 152 6.22 14.68 16.37
C GLU A 152 6.78 13.43 17.06
N VAL A 153 7.48 12.62 16.30
CA VAL A 153 8.06 11.38 16.80
C VAL A 153 9.38 11.67 17.47
N LYS A 154 9.50 11.34 18.77
CA LYS A 154 10.67 11.67 19.57
C LYS A 154 11.56 10.48 19.91
N ASN A 155 10.99 9.29 20.07
CA ASN A 155 11.77 8.11 20.40
C ASN A 155 12.47 7.51 19.17
N LYS A 156 13.57 6.79 19.38
CA LYS A 156 14.40 6.23 18.31
C LYS A 156 13.65 5.15 17.52
N GLU A 157 12.91 4.27 18.18
CA GLU A 157 12.17 3.18 17.57
C GLU A 157 11.08 3.71 16.62
N ASP A 158 10.26 4.66 17.12
CA ASP A 158 9.19 5.26 16.32
C ASP A 158 9.75 6.06 15.13
N LYS A 159 10.92 6.72 15.30
CA LYS A 159 11.62 7.40 14.20
C LYS A 159 12.01 6.40 13.10
N VAL A 160 12.62 5.29 13.48
CA VAL A 160 12.99 4.24 12.53
C VAL A 160 11.74 3.65 11.88
N MET A 161 10.68 3.38 12.65
CA MET A 161 9.40 2.89 12.13
C MET A 161 8.84 3.83 11.06
N GLY A 162 8.73 5.12 11.36
CA GLY A 162 8.24 6.12 10.41
C GLY A 162 9.07 6.21 9.13
N LEU A 163 10.40 6.12 9.24
CA LEU A 163 11.29 6.05 8.07
C LEU A 163 11.05 4.81 7.23
N LEU A 164 10.87 3.65 7.87
CA LEU A 164 10.60 2.41 7.17
C LEU A 164 9.28 2.49 6.41
N GLU A 165 8.19 2.85 7.07
CA GLU A 165 6.86 2.95 6.47
C GLU A 165 6.80 3.97 5.33
N SER A 166 7.37 5.17 5.51
CA SER A 166 7.35 6.23 4.50
C SER A 166 8.17 5.91 3.25
N ASN A 167 9.25 5.12 3.39
CA ASN A 167 10.12 4.79 2.25
C ASN A 167 9.79 3.47 1.57
N THR A 168 9.05 2.58 2.23
CA THR A 168 8.69 1.26 1.69
C THR A 168 7.24 1.16 1.26
N GLY A 169 6.36 2.00 1.83
CA GLY A 169 4.90 1.85 1.67
C GLY A 169 4.32 0.63 2.39
N HIS A 170 5.14 -0.09 3.17
CA HIS A 170 4.71 -1.24 3.96
C HIS A 170 4.60 -0.89 5.43
N SER A 171 3.68 -1.52 6.14
CA SER A 171 3.55 -1.51 7.60
C SER A 171 3.88 -2.89 8.18
N GLY A 172 3.95 -2.99 9.52
CA GLY A 172 4.18 -4.26 10.20
C GLY A 172 5.66 -4.62 10.39
N PHE A 173 6.54 -3.64 10.38
CA PHE A 173 7.90 -3.80 10.87
C PHE A 173 7.90 -3.99 12.39
N ASP A 174 8.86 -4.76 12.91
CA ASP A 174 9.17 -4.77 14.34
C ASP A 174 10.59 -4.22 14.52
N VAL A 175 10.69 -3.15 15.31
CA VAL A 175 11.92 -2.37 15.50
C VAL A 175 12.34 -2.44 16.96
N SER A 176 13.56 -2.88 17.19
CA SER A 176 14.10 -2.97 18.55
C SER A 176 15.57 -2.53 18.60
N PHE A 177 15.92 -1.86 19.68
CA PHE A 177 17.31 -1.49 20.00
C PHE A 177 17.85 -2.36 21.14
N LYS A 178 19.07 -2.85 20.96
CA LYS A 178 19.85 -3.52 22.01
C LYS A 178 21.15 -2.72 22.23
N GLY A 179 21.13 -1.81 23.20
CA GLY A 179 22.13 -0.74 23.28
C GLY A 179 21.99 0.18 22.07
N ASP A 180 23.07 0.37 21.32
CA ASP A 180 23.04 1.15 20.07
C ASP A 180 22.76 0.29 18.83
N ASP A 181 22.73 -1.04 18.95
CA ASP A 181 22.47 -1.93 17.81
C ASP A 181 20.98 -2.02 17.52
N LEU A 182 20.63 -1.79 16.27
CA LEU A 182 19.27 -1.80 15.73
C LEU A 182 18.95 -3.12 15.04
N SER A 183 17.84 -3.72 15.41
CA SER A 183 17.24 -4.88 14.75
C SER A 183 15.88 -4.52 14.17
N ILE A 184 15.69 -4.84 12.89
CA ILE A 184 14.47 -4.56 12.13
C ILE A 184 13.97 -5.90 11.57
N VAL A 185 12.81 -6.36 12.07
CA VAL A 185 12.12 -7.51 11.48
C VAL A 185 11.29 -7.01 10.30
N LEU A 186 11.46 -7.65 9.15
CA LEU A 186 10.78 -7.27 7.93
C LEU A 186 9.39 -7.90 7.84
N PRO A 187 8.36 -7.15 7.38
CA PRO A 187 7.05 -7.73 7.10
C PRO A 187 7.12 -8.69 5.91
N GLN A 188 6.28 -9.71 5.92
CA GLN A 188 6.26 -10.75 4.86
C GLN A 188 6.14 -10.18 3.45
N ALA A 189 5.40 -9.09 3.27
CA ALA A 189 5.24 -8.42 1.98
C ALA A 189 6.60 -7.99 1.36
N MET A 190 7.58 -7.62 2.18
CA MET A 190 8.91 -7.23 1.71
C MET A 190 9.80 -8.41 1.30
N LEU A 191 9.50 -9.63 1.73
CA LEU A 191 10.29 -10.81 1.37
C LEU A 191 10.16 -11.16 -0.13
N PHE A 192 9.10 -10.68 -0.76
CA PHE A 192 8.83 -10.89 -2.19
C PHE A 192 9.17 -9.68 -3.07
N ASP A 193 9.66 -8.58 -2.47
CA ASP A 193 10.06 -7.40 -3.25
C ASP A 193 11.42 -7.63 -3.92
N THR A 194 11.42 -7.61 -5.24
CA THR A 194 12.65 -7.77 -6.06
C THR A 194 13.67 -6.66 -5.84
N ASN A 195 13.25 -5.49 -5.36
CA ASN A 195 14.10 -4.34 -5.09
C ASN A 195 14.58 -4.26 -3.62
N ALA A 196 14.19 -5.23 -2.78
CA ALA A 196 14.44 -5.20 -1.34
C ALA A 196 15.92 -4.96 -0.97
N ALA A 197 16.87 -5.50 -1.74
CA ALA A 197 18.30 -5.32 -1.47
C ALA A 197 18.75 -3.86 -1.61
N MET A 198 18.37 -3.19 -2.70
CA MET A 198 18.65 -1.77 -2.93
C MET A 198 17.95 -0.89 -1.90
N LEU A 199 16.71 -1.23 -1.58
CA LEU A 199 15.90 -0.51 -0.60
C LEU A 199 16.53 -0.61 0.80
N LYS A 200 16.93 -1.81 1.25
CA LYS A 200 17.62 -1.99 2.54
C LYS A 200 18.92 -1.16 2.62
N PHE A 201 19.71 -1.11 1.55
CA PHE A 201 20.92 -0.29 1.50
C PHE A 201 20.61 1.20 1.70
N ARG A 202 19.60 1.73 0.99
CA ARG A 202 19.14 3.12 1.11
C ARG A 202 18.60 3.40 2.51
N LEU A 203 17.82 2.49 3.08
CA LEU A 203 17.24 2.62 4.42
C LEU A 203 18.33 2.72 5.49
N VAL A 204 19.42 1.95 5.40
CA VAL A 204 20.54 2.06 6.35
C VAL A 204 21.11 3.47 6.40
N THR A 205 21.29 4.11 5.23
CA THR A 205 21.80 5.48 5.16
C THR A 205 20.82 6.44 5.82
N LEU A 206 19.53 6.38 5.43
CA LEU A 206 18.50 7.25 6.00
C LEU A 206 18.33 7.09 7.51
N ILE A 207 18.40 5.86 8.02
CA ILE A 207 18.30 5.58 9.45
C ILE A 207 19.49 6.20 10.19
N ARG A 208 20.72 6.05 9.68
CA ARG A 208 21.92 6.60 10.30
C ARG A 208 21.96 8.12 10.31
N ASP A 209 21.36 8.75 9.30
CA ASP A 209 21.23 10.21 9.23
C ASP A 209 20.20 10.75 10.22
N ALA A 210 19.18 9.96 10.54
CA ALA A 210 18.07 10.37 11.41
C ALA A 210 18.22 9.96 12.87
N VAL A 211 18.93 8.86 13.13
CA VAL A 211 19.11 8.31 14.49
C VAL A 211 20.55 7.81 14.66
N GLU A 212 21.18 8.22 15.77
CA GLU A 212 22.44 7.60 16.17
C GLU A 212 22.21 6.12 16.49
N CYS A 213 22.79 5.24 15.67
CA CYS A 213 22.75 3.80 15.86
C CYS A 213 24.07 3.15 15.46
N GLY A 214 24.35 2.00 16.06
CA GLY A 214 25.51 1.18 15.76
C GLY A 214 25.27 0.25 14.56
N LYS A 215 25.22 -1.04 14.81
CA LYS A 215 24.91 -2.05 13.82
C LYS A 215 23.43 -2.02 13.46
N VAL A 216 23.12 -2.05 12.16
CA VAL A 216 21.73 -2.22 11.66
C VAL A 216 21.60 -3.63 11.10
N SER A 217 20.63 -4.38 11.61
CA SER A 217 20.33 -5.74 11.18
C SER A 217 18.91 -5.82 10.64
N PHE A 218 18.74 -6.39 9.43
CA PHE A 218 17.43 -6.77 8.91
C PHE A 218 17.22 -8.27 9.15
N VAL A 219 16.08 -8.61 9.75
CA VAL A 219 15.72 -9.97 10.12
C VAL A 219 14.54 -10.40 9.25
N GLU A 220 14.70 -11.48 8.54
CA GLU A 220 13.65 -12.14 7.76
C GLU A 220 13.12 -13.32 8.58
N VAL A 221 11.85 -13.29 8.94
CA VAL A 221 11.22 -14.36 9.70
C VAL A 221 10.35 -15.18 8.75
N HIS A 222 10.66 -16.46 8.65
CA HIS A 222 9.87 -17.44 7.93
C HIS A 222 9.15 -18.31 8.95
N GLU A 223 7.84 -18.13 9.08
CA GLU A 223 7.03 -18.95 9.96
C GLU A 223 7.07 -20.44 9.54
N PRO A 224 6.98 -21.36 10.51
CA PRO A 224 6.86 -22.77 10.19
C PRO A 224 5.69 -22.99 9.24
N ARG A 225 5.88 -23.85 8.25
CA ARG A 225 4.78 -24.25 7.39
C ARG A 225 3.70 -24.87 8.26
N VAL A 226 2.58 -24.20 8.44
CA VAL A 226 1.36 -24.85 8.95
C VAL A 226 0.98 -25.81 7.83
N ILE A 227 1.42 -27.06 7.96
CA ILE A 227 0.78 -28.17 7.26
C ILE A 227 -0.59 -28.21 7.94
N PRO A 228 -1.70 -27.93 7.23
CA PRO A 228 -3.00 -28.27 7.79
C PRO A 228 -2.80 -29.73 8.21
N ASP A 229 -2.99 -30.05 9.48
CA ASP A 229 -3.18 -31.44 9.85
C ASP A 229 -4.18 -31.90 8.80
N LEU A 230 -3.74 -32.78 7.90
CA LEU A 230 -4.67 -33.69 7.28
C LEU A 230 -5.32 -34.26 8.51
N GLU A 231 -6.50 -33.73 8.85
CA GLU A 231 -7.37 -34.40 9.78
C GLU A 231 -7.23 -35.84 9.33
N ASN A 232 -6.51 -36.62 10.11
CA ASN A 232 -6.67 -38.05 10.08
C ASN A 232 -8.17 -38.18 10.28
N ASP A 233 -8.91 -38.32 9.18
CA ASP A 233 -10.15 -39.03 9.17
C ASP A 233 -9.82 -40.51 9.53
N SER A 234 -9.08 -40.67 10.62
CA SER A 234 -9.27 -41.81 11.44
C SER A 234 -10.65 -41.59 12.06
N ASP A 235 -11.67 -42.08 11.36
CA ASP A 235 -13.00 -42.32 11.85
C ASP A 235 -12.91 -43.25 13.08
N ASP A 236 -12.23 -42.82 14.14
CA ASP A 236 -12.41 -43.34 15.50
C ASP A 236 -13.66 -42.69 16.14
N GLU A 237 -14.67 -42.46 15.30
CA GLU A 237 -16.00 -42.16 15.78
C GLU A 237 -16.49 -43.47 16.46
N ASP A 238 -16.65 -43.41 17.78
CA ASP A 238 -17.10 -44.52 18.61
C ASP A 238 -18.41 -45.09 18.01
N LEU A 239 -18.26 -46.02 17.06
CA LEU A 239 -19.34 -46.70 16.34
C LEU A 239 -20.39 -47.28 17.29
N SER A 240 -20.03 -47.47 18.56
CA SER A 240 -20.96 -47.97 19.59
C SER A 240 -22.06 -46.96 19.94
N LYS A 241 -21.85 -45.70 19.70
CA LYS A 241 -22.82 -44.60 19.95
C LYS A 241 -23.83 -44.43 18.83
N LEU A 242 -23.55 -44.95 17.64
CA LEU A 242 -24.47 -44.87 16.51
C LEU A 242 -25.68 -45.78 16.67
N SER A 243 -26.81 -45.36 16.15
CA SER A 243 -28.02 -46.17 16.06
C SER A 243 -27.85 -47.28 15.00
N VAL A 244 -28.68 -48.33 15.09
CA VAL A 244 -28.68 -49.42 14.10
C VAL A 244 -29.04 -48.92 12.69
N ALA A 245 -29.83 -47.85 12.57
CA ALA A 245 -30.19 -47.22 11.29
C ALA A 245 -28.97 -46.55 10.68
N GLU A 246 -28.25 -45.74 11.43
CA GLU A 246 -27.03 -45.04 10.96
C GLU A 246 -25.90 -46.01 10.56
N LEU A 247 -25.70 -47.09 11.35
CA LEU A 247 -24.74 -48.15 11.00
C LEU A 247 -25.08 -48.85 9.67
N LYS A 248 -26.37 -49.12 9.42
CA LYS A 248 -26.85 -49.71 8.17
C LYS A 248 -26.67 -48.78 6.98
N ASP A 249 -26.91 -47.48 7.15
CA ASP A 249 -26.72 -46.50 6.10
C ASP A 249 -25.24 -46.37 5.72
N ARG A 250 -24.33 -46.40 6.68
CA ARG A 250 -22.88 -46.41 6.42
C ARG A 250 -22.41 -47.68 5.70
N LEU A 251 -22.90 -48.88 6.16
CA LEU A 251 -22.60 -50.12 5.46
C LEU A 251 -23.11 -50.14 4.05
N LYS A 252 -24.29 -49.56 3.81
CA LYS A 252 -24.88 -49.44 2.47
C LYS A 252 -24.06 -48.51 1.58
N ALA A 253 -23.56 -47.40 2.13
CA ALA A 253 -22.68 -46.47 1.41
C ALA A 253 -21.34 -47.10 1.02
N LYS A 254 -20.82 -48.02 1.88
CA LYS A 254 -19.61 -48.80 1.60
C LYS A 254 -19.88 -50.11 0.81
N GLY A 255 -21.11 -50.37 0.39
CA GLY A 255 -21.49 -51.57 -0.39
C GLY A 255 -21.48 -52.87 0.40
N LEU A 256 -21.45 -52.77 1.74
CA LEU A 256 -21.35 -53.94 2.66
C LEU A 256 -22.74 -54.46 3.10
N PRO A 257 -22.87 -55.72 3.45
CA PRO A 257 -24.12 -56.33 3.88
C PRO A 257 -24.69 -55.65 5.14
N VAL A 258 -26.00 -55.30 5.16
CA VAL A 258 -26.67 -54.52 6.20
C VAL A 258 -27.47 -55.40 7.22
N GLY A 259 -27.36 -56.72 7.17
CA GLY A 259 -28.04 -57.65 8.06
C GLY A 259 -27.25 -57.96 9.31
N GLY A 260 -27.92 -58.19 10.45
CA GLY A 260 -27.28 -58.58 11.71
C GLY A 260 -27.67 -57.71 12.89
N LYS A 261 -27.14 -58.06 14.09
CA LYS A 261 -27.30 -57.26 15.31
C LYS A 261 -26.33 -56.06 15.29
N LYS A 262 -26.53 -55.06 16.16
CA LYS A 262 -25.69 -53.87 16.25
C LYS A 262 -24.19 -54.18 16.29
N ALA A 263 -23.80 -55.21 17.10
CA ALA A 263 -22.41 -55.64 17.21
C ALA A 263 -21.83 -56.15 15.89
N ASP A 264 -22.62 -56.91 15.11
CA ASP A 264 -22.21 -57.46 13.80
C ASP A 264 -22.02 -56.37 12.77
N LEU A 265 -22.82 -55.31 12.82
CA LEU A 265 -22.73 -54.15 11.93
C LEU A 265 -21.47 -53.32 12.23
N ILE A 266 -21.14 -53.14 13.51
CA ILE A 266 -19.92 -52.43 13.94
C ILE A 266 -18.68 -53.21 13.52
N ALA A 267 -18.59 -54.51 13.81
CA ALA A 267 -17.46 -55.34 13.40
C ALA A 267 -17.22 -55.28 11.89
N ARG A 268 -18.29 -55.32 11.08
CA ARG A 268 -18.18 -55.27 9.62
C ARG A 268 -17.75 -53.90 9.08
N LEU A 269 -18.06 -52.78 9.78
CA LEU A 269 -17.55 -51.48 9.45
C LEU A 269 -16.06 -51.36 9.78
N GLN A 270 -15.61 -51.97 10.89
CA GLN A 270 -14.21 -52.01 11.31
C GLN A 270 -13.37 -52.90 10.38
N ASP A 271 -13.85 -54.10 10.04
CA ASP A 271 -13.14 -55.03 9.13
C ASP A 271 -13.06 -54.50 7.69
N GLY A 272 -13.98 -53.62 7.25
CA GLY A 272 -13.98 -53.03 5.92
C GLY A 272 -13.11 -51.78 5.77
N GLU A 273 -12.35 -51.43 6.81
CA GLU A 273 -11.36 -50.31 6.79
C GLU A 273 -9.91 -50.84 6.67
N GLU A 274 -9.70 -52.15 6.73
CA GLU A 274 -8.38 -52.79 6.58
C GLU A 274 -8.06 -53.31 5.17
N GLU A 275 -8.96 -53.20 4.18
CA GLU A 275 -8.69 -53.52 2.75
C GLU A 275 -8.65 -52.24 1.91
#